data_edca457a1bd66de3e2845c4865b8067e
#
_entry.id   edca457a1bd66de3e2845c4865b8067e
#
_cell.length_a   1.000
_cell.length_b   1.000
_cell.length_c   1.000
_cell.angle_alpha   90.00
_cell.angle_beta   90.00
_cell.angle_gamma   90.00
#
_symmetry.space_group_name_H-M   'P 1'
#
loop_
_entity.id
_entity.type
_entity.pdbx_description
1 polymer ?
#
loop_
_entity_poly.entity_id
_entity_poly.type
_entity_poly.pdbx_seq_one_letter_code
_entity_poly.pdbx_strand_id
1 'polypeptide(L)'
;MIGIVIPAHNEERLIGDCLNAVVIAAEHPSLQGQPVEILVVLDHCSDNTGSVVTAKGITSVDVCFRNVGKARAVGAEQLLKARARWLAFTDADTVVPPDWLARQIEFGADAVCGTVEVDSWSGYGEAVRTKYLALYQFIENHRHIHGANLGLSAEAYRNAGGFQHLIAHEDVQLVADLERIGAHIVWTATNPVITSARRDYKCSGGFGDYLASLMPPNTHLGAELSISPDSSLGAG
;
A
#
# COMPACT_ATOMS: atom_id res chain seq x y z
N MET A 1 -2.13 -11.24 -19.86
CA MET A 1 -2.70 -11.22 -18.51
C MET A 1 -2.01 -10.13 -17.69
N ILE A 2 -2.74 -9.45 -16.86
CA ILE A 2 -2.25 -8.50 -15.85
C ILE A 2 -2.34 -9.19 -14.49
N GLY A 3 -1.36 -8.99 -13.63
CA GLY A 3 -1.36 -9.51 -12.27
C GLY A 3 -1.45 -8.38 -11.26
N ILE A 4 -2.27 -8.52 -10.22
CA ILE A 4 -2.35 -7.60 -9.09
C ILE A 4 -1.91 -8.33 -7.83
N VAL A 5 -0.92 -7.78 -7.13
CA VAL A 5 -0.38 -8.33 -5.88
C VAL A 5 -0.80 -7.45 -4.72
N ILE A 6 -1.39 -8.06 -3.70
CA ILE A 6 -1.84 -7.39 -2.48
C ILE A 6 -1.22 -8.11 -1.27
N PRO A 7 -0.14 -7.60 -0.67
CA PRO A 7 0.35 -8.14 0.60
C PRO A 7 -0.62 -7.79 1.74
N ALA A 8 -0.89 -8.73 2.64
CA ALA A 8 -1.79 -8.53 3.76
C ALA A 8 -1.25 -9.17 5.05
N HIS A 9 -1.25 -8.40 6.15
CA HIS A 9 -0.95 -8.89 7.49
C HIS A 9 -1.97 -8.35 8.49
N ASN A 10 -2.95 -9.18 8.91
CA ASN A 10 -4.00 -8.80 9.84
C ASN A 10 -4.79 -7.55 9.40
N GLU A 11 -5.45 -7.63 8.25
CA GLU A 11 -6.19 -6.56 7.60
C GLU A 11 -7.69 -6.84 7.49
N GLU A 12 -8.27 -7.66 8.36
CA GLU A 12 -9.68 -8.08 8.31
C GLU A 12 -10.67 -6.92 8.17
N ARG A 13 -10.32 -5.71 8.68
CA ARG A 13 -11.18 -4.53 8.68
C ARG A 13 -11.17 -3.75 7.38
N LEU A 14 -10.05 -3.75 6.66
CA LEU A 14 -9.82 -2.86 5.52
C LEU A 14 -9.73 -3.59 4.19
N ILE A 15 -9.26 -4.84 4.19
CA ILE A 15 -9.05 -5.60 2.95
C ILE A 15 -10.33 -5.76 2.12
N GLY A 16 -11.50 -5.76 2.76
CA GLY A 16 -12.79 -5.88 2.08
C GLY A 16 -13.03 -4.76 1.07
N ASP A 17 -12.74 -3.51 1.42
CA ASP A 17 -12.89 -2.35 0.57
C ASP A 17 -11.80 -2.28 -0.49
N CYS A 18 -10.57 -2.61 -0.14
CA CYS A 18 -9.46 -2.78 -1.09
C CYS A 18 -9.85 -3.76 -2.21
N LEU A 19 -10.31 -4.96 -1.86
CA LEU A 19 -10.68 -5.98 -2.84
C LEU A 19 -11.86 -5.58 -3.71
N ASN A 20 -12.87 -4.88 -3.15
CA ASN A 20 -13.98 -4.33 -3.96
C ASN A 20 -13.46 -3.36 -5.02
N ALA A 21 -12.59 -2.43 -4.63
CA ALA A 21 -12.02 -1.44 -5.54
C ALA A 21 -11.16 -2.08 -6.62
N VAL A 22 -10.31 -3.04 -6.25
CA VAL A 22 -9.43 -3.75 -7.19
C VAL A 22 -10.21 -4.60 -8.19
N VAL A 23 -11.32 -5.25 -7.78
CA VAL A 23 -12.20 -5.99 -8.69
C VAL A 23 -12.83 -5.04 -9.72
N ILE A 24 -13.33 -3.89 -9.28
CA ILE A 24 -13.88 -2.86 -10.19
C ILE A 24 -12.81 -2.39 -11.20
N ALA A 25 -11.59 -2.13 -10.73
CA ALA A 25 -10.49 -1.72 -11.59
C ALA A 25 -10.06 -2.83 -12.58
N ALA A 26 -10.14 -4.10 -12.16
CA ALA A 26 -9.83 -5.26 -13.00
C ALA A 26 -10.85 -5.48 -14.14
N GLU A 27 -12.11 -5.04 -13.93
CA GLU A 27 -13.20 -5.14 -14.90
C GLU A 27 -13.37 -3.90 -15.76
N HIS A 28 -12.47 -2.91 -15.64
CA HIS A 28 -12.61 -1.64 -16.34
C HIS A 28 -12.66 -1.83 -17.88
N PRO A 29 -13.63 -1.22 -18.60
CA PRO A 29 -13.83 -1.44 -20.04
C PRO A 29 -12.61 -1.15 -20.93
N SER A 30 -11.76 -0.19 -20.53
CA SER A 30 -10.52 0.15 -21.25
C SER A 30 -9.49 -0.97 -21.25
N LEU A 31 -9.62 -1.99 -20.40
CA LEU A 31 -8.79 -3.20 -20.44
C LEU A 31 -9.21 -4.16 -21.55
N GLN A 32 -10.35 -3.90 -22.25
CA GLN A 32 -10.82 -4.64 -23.42
C GLN A 32 -10.91 -6.17 -23.19
N GLY A 33 -11.33 -6.60 -22.00
CA GLY A 33 -11.43 -8.02 -21.63
C GLY A 33 -10.08 -8.71 -21.42
N GLN A 34 -8.98 -7.95 -21.26
CA GLN A 34 -7.68 -8.51 -20.91
C GLN A 34 -7.77 -9.24 -19.55
N PRO A 35 -7.37 -10.51 -19.45
CA PRO A 35 -7.44 -11.24 -18.19
C PRO A 35 -6.62 -10.55 -17.10
N VAL A 36 -7.23 -10.38 -15.94
CA VAL A 36 -6.60 -9.86 -14.72
C VAL A 36 -6.68 -10.93 -13.64
N GLU A 37 -5.56 -11.20 -12.99
CA GLU A 37 -5.48 -12.12 -11.84
C GLU A 37 -5.11 -11.31 -10.59
N ILE A 38 -5.94 -11.43 -9.56
CA ILE A 38 -5.74 -10.80 -8.25
C ILE A 38 -5.21 -11.86 -7.30
N LEU A 39 -4.04 -11.60 -6.70
CA LEU A 39 -3.41 -12.49 -5.74
C LEU A 39 -3.14 -11.75 -4.43
N VAL A 40 -3.77 -12.22 -3.35
CA VAL A 40 -3.51 -11.76 -1.99
C VAL A 40 -2.43 -12.64 -1.37
N VAL A 41 -1.37 -12.03 -0.84
CA VAL A 41 -0.34 -12.75 -0.08
C VAL A 41 -0.57 -12.52 1.40
N LEU A 42 -1.11 -13.55 2.08
CA LEU A 42 -1.43 -13.54 3.51
C LEU A 42 -0.15 -13.82 4.30
N ASP A 43 0.51 -12.76 4.77
CA ASP A 43 1.77 -12.90 5.51
C ASP A 43 1.54 -12.99 7.01
N HIS A 44 1.52 -14.21 7.54
CA HIS A 44 1.36 -14.49 8.96
C HIS A 44 0.08 -13.88 9.56
N CYS A 45 -1.05 -13.97 8.84
CA CYS A 45 -2.34 -13.52 9.33
C CYS A 45 -2.85 -14.43 10.47
N SER A 46 -3.36 -13.81 11.53
CA SER A 46 -3.97 -14.50 12.67
C SER A 46 -5.42 -14.07 12.95
N ASP A 47 -5.91 -13.10 12.18
CA ASP A 47 -7.29 -12.60 12.19
C ASP A 47 -8.13 -13.21 11.04
N ASN A 48 -9.29 -12.62 10.74
CA ASN A 48 -10.18 -13.09 9.69
C ASN A 48 -9.81 -12.62 8.28
N THR A 49 -8.63 -12.04 8.04
CA THR A 49 -8.21 -11.53 6.71
C THR A 49 -8.39 -12.60 5.63
N GLY A 50 -7.88 -13.82 5.85
CA GLY A 50 -8.02 -14.93 4.88
C GLY A 50 -9.46 -15.33 4.61
N SER A 51 -10.33 -15.30 5.62
CA SER A 51 -11.75 -15.57 5.47
C SER A 51 -12.45 -14.51 4.60
N VAL A 52 -12.11 -13.23 4.76
CA VAL A 52 -12.63 -12.14 3.92
C VAL A 52 -12.21 -12.32 2.46
N VAL A 53 -10.96 -12.65 2.21
CA VAL A 53 -10.43 -12.93 0.84
C VAL A 53 -11.17 -14.09 0.19
N THR A 54 -11.31 -15.21 0.92
CA THR A 54 -12.00 -16.41 0.44
C THR A 54 -13.47 -16.14 0.13
N ALA A 55 -14.17 -15.40 0.98
CA ALA A 55 -15.58 -15.04 0.77
C ALA A 55 -15.81 -14.20 -0.49
N LYS A 56 -14.79 -13.50 -0.98
CA LYS A 56 -14.82 -12.75 -2.25
C LYS A 56 -14.40 -13.59 -3.46
N GLY A 57 -14.06 -14.87 -3.28
CA GLY A 57 -13.59 -15.73 -4.36
C GLY A 57 -12.23 -15.35 -4.95
N ILE A 58 -11.42 -14.60 -4.19
CA ILE A 58 -10.10 -14.13 -4.65
C ILE A 58 -9.03 -15.13 -4.23
N THR A 59 -8.06 -15.36 -5.13
CA THR A 59 -6.93 -16.26 -4.88
C THR A 59 -6.01 -15.71 -3.80
N SER A 60 -5.58 -16.55 -2.88
CA SER A 60 -4.58 -16.18 -1.88
C SER A 60 -3.51 -17.25 -1.69
N VAL A 61 -2.39 -16.84 -1.14
CA VAL A 61 -1.28 -17.71 -0.70
C VAL A 61 -0.85 -17.31 0.70
N ASP A 62 -0.65 -18.30 1.56
CA ASP A 62 -0.17 -18.09 2.92
C ASP A 62 1.36 -18.16 2.97
N VAL A 63 1.95 -17.19 3.66
CA VAL A 63 3.40 -17.11 3.95
C VAL A 63 3.62 -16.69 5.39
N CYS A 64 4.85 -16.79 5.88
CA CYS A 64 5.19 -16.47 7.27
C CYS A 64 6.52 -15.71 7.33
N PHE A 65 6.55 -14.51 6.75
CA PHE A 65 7.78 -13.69 6.69
C PHE A 65 7.73 -12.48 7.61
N ARG A 66 6.53 -11.94 7.86
CA ARG A 66 6.35 -10.61 8.48
C ARG A 66 7.20 -9.56 7.78
N ASN A 67 7.18 -9.59 6.45
CA ASN A 67 7.98 -8.73 5.61
C ASN A 67 7.25 -8.46 4.29
N VAL A 68 6.84 -7.23 4.10
CA VAL A 68 6.03 -6.80 2.96
C VAL A 68 6.76 -6.99 1.62
N GLY A 69 8.07 -6.73 1.56
CA GLY A 69 8.88 -6.94 0.36
C GLY A 69 8.92 -8.41 -0.07
N LYS A 70 9.10 -9.34 0.89
CA LYS A 70 9.05 -10.77 0.62
C LYS A 70 7.66 -11.22 0.17
N ALA A 71 6.60 -10.69 0.79
CA ALA A 71 5.23 -10.99 0.40
C ALA A 71 4.97 -10.51 -1.04
N ARG A 72 5.36 -9.27 -1.40
CA ARG A 72 5.27 -8.76 -2.78
C ARG A 72 6.08 -9.61 -3.76
N ALA A 73 7.29 -10.02 -3.39
CA ALA A 73 8.13 -10.88 -4.24
C ALA A 73 7.47 -12.22 -4.54
N VAL A 74 6.88 -12.90 -3.54
CA VAL A 74 6.16 -14.18 -3.72
C VAL A 74 4.95 -13.99 -4.64
N GLY A 75 4.16 -12.94 -4.44
CA GLY A 75 3.02 -12.63 -5.29
C GLY A 75 3.44 -12.37 -6.73
N ALA A 76 4.45 -11.55 -6.93
CA ALA A 76 5.01 -11.27 -8.25
C ALA A 76 5.52 -12.54 -8.95
N GLU A 77 6.26 -13.39 -8.24
CA GLU A 77 6.80 -14.64 -8.80
C GLU A 77 5.68 -15.59 -9.25
N GLN A 78 4.61 -15.75 -8.47
CA GLN A 78 3.47 -16.59 -8.84
C GLN A 78 2.78 -16.07 -10.10
N LEU A 79 2.49 -14.76 -10.16
CA LEU A 79 1.84 -14.16 -11.32
C LEU A 79 2.75 -14.17 -12.57
N LEU A 80 4.06 -14.04 -12.40
CA LEU A 80 5.01 -14.20 -13.52
C LEU A 80 5.06 -15.64 -14.04
N LYS A 81 4.95 -16.65 -13.18
CA LYS A 81 4.79 -18.07 -13.58
C LYS A 81 3.47 -18.29 -14.34
N ALA A 82 2.40 -17.58 -13.95
CA ALA A 82 1.14 -17.53 -14.65
C ALA A 82 1.14 -16.65 -15.91
N ARG A 83 2.31 -16.15 -16.34
CA ARG A 83 2.56 -15.35 -17.55
C ARG A 83 1.95 -13.94 -17.51
N ALA A 84 1.90 -13.31 -16.34
CA ALA A 84 1.61 -11.89 -16.27
C ALA A 84 2.62 -11.08 -17.10
N ARG A 85 2.11 -10.10 -17.86
CA ARG A 85 2.93 -9.14 -18.62
C ARG A 85 3.09 -7.82 -17.89
N TRP A 86 2.16 -7.52 -17.01
CA TRP A 86 2.14 -6.37 -16.12
C TRP A 86 1.87 -6.83 -14.70
N LEU A 87 2.57 -6.25 -13.75
CA LEU A 87 2.39 -6.45 -12.31
C LEU A 87 1.98 -5.11 -11.70
N ALA A 88 0.83 -5.07 -11.05
CA ALA A 88 0.36 -3.93 -10.29
C ALA A 88 0.39 -4.27 -8.80
N PHE A 89 0.85 -3.34 -7.98
CA PHE A 89 0.98 -3.51 -6.53
C PHE A 89 0.12 -2.46 -5.83
N THR A 90 -0.66 -2.90 -4.86
CA THR A 90 -1.38 -2.05 -3.91
C THR A 90 -1.39 -2.70 -2.54
N ASP A 91 -1.72 -1.95 -1.48
CA ASP A 91 -1.75 -2.46 -0.12
C ASP A 91 -3.17 -2.85 0.32
N ALA A 92 -3.29 -3.74 1.30
CA ALA A 92 -4.56 -4.29 1.76
C ALA A 92 -5.48 -3.26 2.45
N ASP A 93 -4.96 -2.09 2.79
CA ASP A 93 -5.66 -0.94 3.38
C ASP A 93 -5.80 0.24 2.41
N THR A 94 -5.65 -0.02 1.11
CA THR A 94 -5.66 0.98 0.05
C THR A 94 -6.83 0.75 -0.90
N VAL A 95 -7.53 1.83 -1.26
CA VAL A 95 -8.63 1.86 -2.23
C VAL A 95 -8.13 2.51 -3.51
N VAL A 96 -8.16 1.75 -4.59
CA VAL A 96 -7.75 2.21 -5.92
C VAL A 96 -8.95 2.79 -6.70
N PRO A 97 -8.78 3.80 -7.58
CA PRO A 97 -9.86 4.28 -8.42
C PRO A 97 -10.27 3.24 -9.49
N PRO A 98 -11.50 3.32 -10.03
CA PRO A 98 -11.99 2.34 -11.02
C PRO A 98 -11.11 2.20 -12.27
N ASP A 99 -10.46 3.26 -12.70
CA ASP A 99 -9.59 3.30 -13.88
C ASP A 99 -8.09 3.09 -13.57
N TRP A 100 -7.75 2.79 -12.30
CA TRP A 100 -6.38 2.65 -11.81
C TRP A 100 -5.49 1.77 -12.70
N LEU A 101 -5.96 0.57 -12.99
CA LEU A 101 -5.21 -0.42 -13.75
C LEU A 101 -5.14 -0.03 -15.25
N ALA A 102 -6.24 0.48 -15.78
CA ALA A 102 -6.31 0.94 -17.17
C ALA A 102 -5.35 2.10 -17.43
N ARG A 103 -5.27 3.07 -16.51
CA ARG A 103 -4.30 4.19 -16.61
C ARG A 103 -2.86 3.71 -16.54
N GLN A 104 -2.52 2.76 -15.66
CA GLN A 104 -1.17 2.22 -15.62
C GLN A 104 -0.74 1.62 -16.98
N ILE A 105 -1.67 0.91 -17.64
CA ILE A 105 -1.39 0.29 -18.95
C ILE A 105 -1.33 1.34 -20.07
N GLU A 106 -2.18 2.36 -20.02
CA GLU A 106 -2.25 3.42 -21.03
C GLU A 106 -0.95 4.21 -21.17
N PHE A 107 -0.19 4.38 -20.08
CA PHE A 107 1.10 5.06 -20.13
C PHE A 107 2.14 4.39 -21.04
N GLY A 108 2.01 3.08 -21.32
CA GLY A 108 2.96 2.36 -22.18
C GLY A 108 4.40 2.40 -21.66
N ALA A 109 4.58 2.56 -20.36
CA ALA A 109 5.87 2.65 -19.69
C ALA A 109 6.36 1.31 -19.19
N ASP A 110 7.64 1.23 -18.78
CA ASP A 110 8.20 0.07 -18.08
C ASP A 110 7.74 0.02 -16.62
N ALA A 111 7.56 1.20 -16.02
CA ALA A 111 7.02 1.33 -14.67
C ALA A 111 6.17 2.61 -14.52
N VAL A 112 5.22 2.56 -13.58
CA VAL A 112 4.36 3.69 -13.20
C VAL A 112 4.38 3.82 -11.69
N CYS A 113 4.82 4.98 -11.20
CA CYS A 113 4.79 5.37 -9.79
C CYS A 113 3.67 6.40 -9.62
N GLY A 114 2.61 6.04 -8.91
CA GLY A 114 1.50 6.95 -8.61
C GLY A 114 1.61 7.57 -7.23
N THR A 115 0.79 8.60 -6.98
CA THR A 115 0.67 9.27 -5.68
C THR A 115 -0.29 8.53 -4.76
N VAL A 116 -0.22 8.86 -3.47
CA VAL A 116 -1.07 8.31 -2.42
C VAL A 116 -1.78 9.46 -1.70
N GLU A 117 -3.09 9.38 -1.59
CA GLU A 117 -3.91 10.25 -0.74
C GLU A 117 -4.25 9.52 0.56
N VAL A 118 -4.64 10.30 1.57
CA VAL A 118 -4.98 9.79 2.90
C VAL A 118 -6.50 9.83 3.09
N ASP A 119 -7.08 8.72 3.53
CA ASP A 119 -8.52 8.55 3.73
C ASP A 119 -9.09 9.48 4.82
N SER A 120 -8.38 9.60 5.93
CA SER A 120 -8.83 10.37 7.11
C SER A 120 -7.66 10.89 7.93
N TRP A 121 -7.78 12.13 8.39
CA TRP A 121 -6.81 12.78 9.27
C TRP A 121 -7.23 12.76 10.75
N SER A 122 -8.32 12.08 11.09
CA SER A 122 -8.88 12.07 12.46
C SER A 122 -7.87 11.57 13.52
N GLY A 123 -6.96 10.67 13.14
CA GLY A 123 -5.92 10.16 14.03
C GLY A 123 -4.72 11.11 14.23
N TYR A 124 -4.49 12.06 13.33
CA TYR A 124 -3.31 12.92 13.32
C TYR A 124 -3.60 14.40 13.57
N GLY A 125 -4.81 14.87 13.25
CA GLY A 125 -5.23 16.25 13.40
C GLY A 125 -4.78 17.19 12.27
N GLU A 126 -5.35 18.40 12.24
CA GLU A 126 -5.19 19.36 11.14
C GLU A 126 -3.73 19.88 10.97
N ALA A 127 -2.96 19.95 12.05
CA ALA A 127 -1.56 20.40 11.97
C ALA A 127 -0.68 19.43 11.15
N VAL A 128 -0.87 18.12 11.34
CA VAL A 128 -0.14 17.09 10.57
C VAL A 128 -0.62 17.09 9.11
N ARG A 129 -1.92 17.19 8.89
CA ARG A 129 -2.50 17.33 7.55
C ARG A 129 -1.90 18.51 6.78
N THR A 130 -1.88 19.69 7.39
CA THR A 130 -1.33 20.90 6.77
C THR A 130 0.15 20.70 6.42
N LYS A 131 0.94 20.11 7.33
CA LYS A 131 2.35 19.83 7.09
C LYS A 131 2.55 18.81 5.98
N TYR A 132 1.74 17.75 5.96
CA TYR A 132 1.75 16.77 4.88
C TYR A 132 1.47 17.42 3.53
N LEU A 133 0.37 18.15 3.39
CA LEU A 133 0.00 18.83 2.14
C LEU A 133 1.02 19.88 1.67
N ALA A 134 1.79 20.46 2.58
CA ALA A 134 2.87 21.38 2.24
C ALA A 134 4.13 20.66 1.73
N LEU A 135 4.38 19.42 2.16
CA LEU A 135 5.60 18.68 1.84
C LEU A 135 5.39 17.67 0.71
N TYR A 136 4.19 17.06 0.64
CA TYR A 136 3.87 16.06 -0.35
C TYR A 136 3.42 16.71 -1.66
N GLN A 137 4.14 16.42 -2.74
CA GLN A 137 3.92 17.05 -4.03
C GLN A 137 2.97 16.20 -4.89
N PHE A 138 1.71 16.65 -5.04
CA PHE A 138 0.72 16.07 -5.95
C PHE A 138 0.85 16.66 -7.35
N ILE A 139 1.99 16.45 -8.00
CA ILE A 139 2.33 16.99 -9.32
C ILE A 139 2.90 15.89 -10.23
N GLU A 140 2.76 16.08 -11.54
CA GLU A 140 3.45 15.22 -12.51
C GLU A 140 4.97 15.30 -12.33
N ASN A 141 5.65 14.21 -12.62
CA ASN A 141 7.09 14.05 -12.42
C ASN A 141 7.55 14.19 -10.96
N HIS A 142 6.66 13.91 -9.98
CA HIS A 142 7.05 13.75 -8.59
C HIS A 142 8.12 12.65 -8.45
N ARG A 143 8.65 12.49 -7.23
CA ARG A 143 9.62 11.42 -6.93
C ARG A 143 9.17 10.56 -5.74
N HIS A 144 7.87 10.56 -5.47
CA HIS A 144 7.29 9.69 -4.44
C HIS A 144 7.22 8.26 -4.95
N ILE A 145 7.62 7.32 -4.10
CA ILE A 145 7.58 5.89 -4.36
C ILE A 145 6.72 5.26 -3.27
N HIS A 146 5.71 4.52 -3.69
CA HIS A 146 4.80 3.82 -2.79
C HIS A 146 4.48 2.44 -3.35
N GLY A 147 4.79 1.39 -2.59
CA GLY A 147 4.37 0.03 -2.92
C GLY A 147 2.84 -0.13 -3.00
N ALA A 148 2.10 0.81 -2.41
CA ALA A 148 0.64 0.89 -2.51
C ALA A 148 0.13 1.37 -3.88
N ASN A 149 1.00 1.98 -4.72
CA ASN A 149 0.62 2.49 -6.05
C ASN A 149 1.79 2.38 -7.04
N LEU A 150 2.14 1.15 -7.38
CA LEU A 150 3.26 0.84 -8.24
C LEU A 150 2.84 -0.16 -9.32
N GLY A 151 3.12 0.14 -10.58
CA GLY A 151 2.92 -0.77 -11.71
C GLY A 151 4.21 -1.01 -12.47
N LEU A 152 4.44 -2.23 -12.96
CA LEU A 152 5.66 -2.60 -13.69
C LEU A 152 5.37 -3.60 -14.81
N SER A 153 6.06 -3.45 -15.93
CA SER A 153 6.13 -4.53 -16.91
C SER A 153 6.87 -5.75 -16.31
N ALA A 154 6.43 -6.94 -16.68
CA ALA A 154 7.07 -8.17 -16.24
C ALA A 154 8.55 -8.26 -16.67
N GLU A 155 8.88 -7.64 -17.79
CA GLU A 155 10.24 -7.55 -18.30
C GLU A 155 11.11 -6.62 -17.43
N ALA A 156 10.65 -5.40 -17.16
CA ALA A 156 11.36 -4.45 -16.29
C ALA A 156 11.55 -5.02 -14.88
N TYR A 157 10.50 -5.67 -14.30
CA TYR A 157 10.60 -6.31 -13.00
C TYR A 157 11.71 -7.37 -12.95
N ARG A 158 11.80 -8.26 -13.97
CA ARG A 158 12.86 -9.28 -14.02
C ARG A 158 14.25 -8.67 -14.23
N ASN A 159 14.36 -7.68 -15.12
CA ASN A 159 15.63 -7.04 -15.45
C ASN A 159 16.19 -6.23 -14.26
N ALA A 160 15.31 -5.63 -13.44
CA ALA A 160 15.68 -4.96 -12.20
C ALA A 160 16.04 -5.93 -11.07
N GLY A 161 15.71 -7.23 -11.19
CA GLY A 161 15.98 -8.23 -10.16
C GLY A 161 14.84 -8.42 -9.16
N GLY A 162 13.72 -7.73 -9.34
CA GLY A 162 12.53 -7.84 -8.49
C GLY A 162 12.68 -7.25 -7.09
N PHE A 163 11.67 -7.46 -6.23
CA PHE A 163 11.75 -7.00 -4.84
C PHE A 163 12.84 -7.71 -4.07
N GLN A 164 13.73 -6.95 -3.48
CA GLN A 164 14.75 -7.45 -2.57
C GLN A 164 14.19 -7.70 -1.17
N HIS A 165 14.78 -8.62 -0.42
CA HIS A 165 14.34 -9.03 0.92
C HIS A 165 14.79 -8.04 1.99
N LEU A 166 14.51 -6.77 1.81
CA LEU A 166 14.84 -5.71 2.77
C LEU A 166 13.82 -5.67 3.92
N ILE A 167 14.21 -5.09 5.05
CA ILE A 167 13.31 -4.88 6.20
C ILE A 167 12.28 -3.79 5.88
N ALA A 168 12.70 -2.74 5.14
CA ALA A 168 11.90 -1.62 4.69
C ALA A 168 12.47 -1.05 3.39
N HIS A 169 11.70 -0.18 2.70
CA HIS A 169 12.12 0.53 1.48
C HIS A 169 12.43 -0.40 0.29
N GLU A 170 11.81 -1.57 0.25
CA GLU A 170 11.97 -2.51 -0.87
C GLU A 170 11.40 -1.96 -2.19
N ASP A 171 10.38 -1.10 -2.12
CA ASP A 171 9.80 -0.38 -3.26
C ASP A 171 10.76 0.71 -3.76
N VAL A 172 11.37 1.47 -2.86
CA VAL A 172 12.39 2.47 -3.19
C VAL A 172 13.59 1.81 -3.87
N GLN A 173 14.05 0.68 -3.32
CA GLN A 173 15.17 -0.06 -3.90
C GLN A 173 14.83 -0.61 -5.29
N LEU A 174 13.62 -1.16 -5.48
CA LEU A 174 13.18 -1.67 -6.77
C LEU A 174 13.15 -0.55 -7.83
N VAL A 175 12.64 0.64 -7.47
CA VAL A 175 12.60 1.79 -8.38
C VAL A 175 14.02 2.29 -8.69
N ALA A 176 14.93 2.31 -7.72
CA ALA A 176 16.34 2.63 -7.96
C ALA A 176 17.01 1.63 -8.92
N ASP A 177 16.69 0.33 -8.80
CA ASP A 177 17.19 -0.69 -9.72
C ASP A 177 16.59 -0.54 -11.13
N LEU A 178 15.32 -0.11 -11.26
CA LEU A 178 14.70 0.24 -12.54
C LEU A 178 15.40 1.45 -13.20
N GLU A 179 15.68 2.50 -12.43
CA GLU A 179 16.45 3.66 -12.92
C GLU A 179 17.85 3.26 -13.39
N ARG A 180 18.53 2.39 -12.65
CA ARG A 180 19.89 1.88 -12.97
C ARG A 180 19.93 1.10 -14.29
N ILE A 181 18.87 0.39 -14.65
CA ILE A 181 18.77 -0.33 -15.93
C ILE A 181 18.23 0.54 -17.07
N GLY A 182 17.92 1.82 -16.82
CA GLY A 182 17.40 2.76 -17.82
C GLY A 182 15.93 2.52 -18.20
N ALA A 183 15.12 1.96 -17.30
CA ALA A 183 13.69 1.73 -17.52
C ALA A 183 12.96 3.07 -17.71
N HIS A 184 11.97 3.09 -18.61
CA HIS A 184 11.07 4.24 -18.75
C HIS A 184 10.05 4.26 -17.62
N ILE A 185 10.23 5.16 -16.65
CA ILE A 185 9.37 5.30 -15.48
C ILE A 185 8.49 6.55 -15.61
N VAL A 186 7.18 6.37 -15.51
CA VAL A 186 6.20 7.47 -15.44
C VAL A 186 5.90 7.76 -13.97
N TRP A 187 6.04 9.03 -13.57
CA TRP A 187 5.75 9.56 -12.24
C TRP A 187 4.50 10.43 -12.34
N THR A 188 3.34 9.89 -11.98
CA THR A 188 2.06 10.55 -12.24
C THR A 188 1.24 10.84 -11.00
N ALA A 189 0.70 12.05 -10.94
CA ALA A 189 -0.30 12.46 -9.95
C ALA A 189 -1.75 12.27 -10.44
N THR A 190 -1.96 11.83 -11.69
CA THR A 190 -3.31 11.63 -12.24
C THR A 190 -3.91 10.27 -11.94
N ASN A 191 -3.16 9.39 -11.28
CA ASN A 191 -3.63 8.06 -10.87
C ASN A 191 -3.42 7.84 -9.34
N PRO A 192 -3.99 8.70 -8.47
CA PRO A 192 -3.82 8.56 -7.03
C PRO A 192 -4.60 7.36 -6.49
N VAL A 193 -4.11 6.79 -5.40
CA VAL A 193 -4.84 5.82 -4.58
C VAL A 193 -5.09 6.40 -3.18
N ILE A 194 -6.10 5.91 -2.47
CA ILE A 194 -6.43 6.36 -1.12
C ILE A 194 -6.00 5.28 -0.14
N THR A 195 -5.07 5.60 0.76
CA THR A 195 -4.60 4.66 1.79
C THR A 195 -5.03 5.09 3.19
N SER A 196 -5.05 4.13 4.11
CA SER A 196 -5.41 4.37 5.50
C SER A 196 -4.30 5.12 6.25
N ALA A 197 -4.68 6.18 6.98
CA ALA A 197 -3.81 6.91 7.90
C ALA A 197 -3.92 6.38 9.34
N ARG A 198 -4.20 5.09 9.52
CA ARG A 198 -4.27 4.49 10.86
C ARG A 198 -2.94 4.64 11.62
N ARG A 199 -3.03 4.78 12.94
CA ARG A 199 -1.85 4.93 13.81
C ARG A 199 -1.21 3.59 14.22
N ASP A 200 -1.95 2.49 14.08
CA ASP A 200 -1.50 1.11 14.32
C ASP A 200 -0.90 0.47 13.05
N TYR A 201 -0.07 1.25 12.34
CA TYR A 201 0.58 0.79 11.12
C TYR A 201 1.49 -0.42 11.37
N LYS A 202 1.57 -1.32 10.38
CA LYS A 202 2.23 -2.62 10.51
C LYS A 202 3.69 -2.63 10.06
N CYS A 203 4.08 -1.68 9.18
CA CYS A 203 5.43 -1.62 8.62
C CYS A 203 6.24 -0.49 9.25
N SER A 204 7.35 -0.83 9.90
CA SER A 204 8.34 0.13 10.35
C SER A 204 9.09 0.72 9.14
N GLY A 205 9.30 2.05 9.11
CA GLY A 205 9.89 2.77 7.98
C GLY A 205 8.95 3.02 6.80
N GLY A 206 7.67 2.64 6.90
CA GLY A 206 6.66 2.84 5.86
C GLY A 206 5.94 4.20 5.95
N PHE A 207 4.83 4.31 5.21
CA PHE A 207 4.03 5.54 5.13
C PHE A 207 3.45 5.98 6.49
N GLY A 208 3.07 5.04 7.36
CA GLY A 208 2.61 5.34 8.72
C GLY A 208 3.69 6.01 9.58
N ASP A 209 4.95 5.53 9.52
CA ASP A 209 6.09 6.17 10.19
C ASP A 209 6.36 7.57 9.63
N TYR A 210 6.24 7.75 8.32
CA TYR A 210 6.36 9.08 7.71
C TYR A 210 5.31 10.04 8.28
N LEU A 211 4.03 9.66 8.34
CA LEU A 211 2.97 10.49 8.94
C LEU A 211 3.24 10.77 10.42
N ALA A 212 3.69 9.77 11.19
CA ALA A 212 4.05 9.94 12.60
C ALA A 212 5.21 10.93 12.79
N SER A 213 6.19 10.95 11.89
CA SER A 213 7.31 11.90 11.91
C SER A 213 6.91 13.36 11.71
N LEU A 214 5.75 13.59 11.12
CA LEU A 214 5.18 14.93 10.92
C LEU A 214 4.55 15.49 12.20
N MET A 215 4.30 14.67 13.23
CA MET A 215 3.74 15.13 14.50
C MET A 215 4.72 16.03 15.26
N PRO A 216 4.21 17.01 16.01
CA PRO A 216 5.07 17.83 16.87
C PRO A 216 5.71 16.98 17.98
N PRO A 217 6.95 17.30 18.43
CA PRO A 217 7.74 16.46 19.31
C PRO A 217 7.18 16.22 20.72
N ASN A 218 6.01 16.76 21.09
CA ASN A 218 5.44 16.71 22.45
C ASN A 218 4.01 16.16 22.53
N THR A 219 3.54 15.39 21.57
CA THR A 219 2.25 14.68 21.68
C THR A 219 2.42 13.26 22.25
N HIS A 220 3.23 13.08 23.30
CA HIS A 220 3.04 11.93 24.16
C HIS A 220 1.73 12.12 24.93
N LEU A 221 0.78 11.23 24.67
CA LEU A 221 -0.50 11.07 25.33
C LEU A 221 -0.39 11.40 26.82
N GLY A 222 -1.12 12.43 27.26
CA GLY A 222 -1.45 12.59 28.65
C GLY A 222 -2.15 11.32 29.15
N ALA A 223 -1.42 10.51 29.90
CA ALA A 223 -2.07 9.60 30.85
C ALA A 223 -2.92 10.52 31.75
N GLU A 224 -4.23 10.42 31.61
CA GLU A 224 -5.15 10.99 32.59
C GLU A 224 -4.81 10.36 33.95
N LEU A 225 -4.02 11.07 34.73
CA LEU A 225 -3.92 10.86 36.17
C LEU A 225 -5.30 11.26 36.72
N SER A 226 -6.19 10.29 36.87
CA SER A 226 -7.37 10.43 37.72
C SER A 226 -6.89 10.66 39.14
N ILE A 227 -6.82 11.93 39.54
CA ILE A 227 -6.69 12.32 40.92
C ILE A 227 -8.06 12.11 41.55
N SER A 228 -8.20 11.02 42.28
CA SER A 228 -9.32 10.84 43.20
C SER A 228 -9.17 11.84 44.35
N PRO A 229 -10.16 12.66 44.67
CA PRO A 229 -10.11 13.47 45.88
C PRO A 229 -10.32 12.56 47.09
N ASP A 230 -9.29 12.42 47.90
CA ASP A 230 -9.36 11.80 49.18
C ASP A 230 -10.20 12.64 50.16
N SER A 231 -11.40 12.17 50.46
CA SER A 231 -12.30 12.74 51.42
C SER A 231 -12.13 11.99 52.77
N SER A 232 -11.18 12.47 53.59
CA SER A 232 -11.13 12.08 54.99
C SER A 232 -10.95 13.33 55.87
N LEU A 233 -12.07 14.00 56.12
CA LEU A 233 -12.20 14.83 57.33
C LEU A 233 -12.94 13.96 58.36
N GLY A 234 -12.16 13.36 59.24
CA GLY A 234 -12.64 12.78 60.52
C GLY A 234 -12.69 13.87 61.56
N ALA A 235 -13.86 14.15 62.06
CA ALA A 235 -14.08 14.88 63.30
C ALA A 235 -13.97 13.92 64.50
N GLY A 236 -13.36 14.37 65.55
CA GLY A 236 -13.29 13.71 66.85
C GLY A 236 -12.31 14.40 67.75
#